data_a7483190432b00e80eb2587c938961bb
#
_entry.id   a7483190432b00e80eb2587c938961bb
#
_cell.length_a   1.000
_cell.length_b   1.000
_cell.length_c   1.000
_cell.angle_alpha   90.00
_cell.angle_beta   90.00
_cell.angle_gamma   90.00
#
_symmetry.space_group_name_H-M   'P 1'
#
loop_
_entity.id
_entity.type
_entity.pdbx_description
1 polymer ?
#
loop_
_entity_poly.entity_id
_entity_poly.type
_entity_poly.pdbx_seq_one_letter_code
_entity_poly.pdbx_strand_id
1 'polypeptide(L)'
;MLALSKKARLAGLLYVLASAVGIVRLLYIPNTLIVHGDATATASNILAHESLFRLGIVCYLLGGVLWLFVPLVLYRLLKGVDGDLAMLMVILGSLMQVPLFFVNVVTDAAALLFARDADFLSVFDKTQRDAFVRLFLNLHHQLDLANMIFWGLWLLPFGLLVYRSRFLPRFLGVWLVMACFAWLALSFTGFLLPAYEDTVYTITQPVVLGEVVTMLWLVIMGAKEQRFAAAS
;
A
#
# COMPACT_ATOMS: atom_id res chain seq x y z
N MET A 1 22.40 3.92 22.81
CA MET A 1 22.18 2.48 22.51
C MET A 1 20.69 2.12 22.45
N LEU A 2 19.88 2.41 23.45
CA LEU A 2 18.40 2.28 23.41
C LEU A 2 17.72 3.02 22.22
N ALA A 3 18.42 4.00 21.61
CA ALA A 3 17.86 4.85 20.55
C ALA A 3 17.62 4.12 19.20
N LEU A 4 18.50 3.18 18.79
CA LEU A 4 18.39 2.50 17.49
C LEU A 4 17.22 1.51 17.47
N SER A 5 17.12 0.66 18.49
CA SER A 5 16.02 -0.29 18.63
C SER A 5 14.66 0.40 18.80
N LYS A 6 14.61 1.53 19.55
CA LYS A 6 13.39 2.34 19.65
C LYS A 6 12.97 2.94 18.31
N LYS A 7 13.93 3.43 17.50
CA LYS A 7 13.64 3.94 16.14
C LYS A 7 13.13 2.84 15.22
N ALA A 8 13.73 1.65 15.27
CA ALA A 8 13.29 0.49 14.50
C ALA A 8 11.86 0.08 14.88
N ARG A 9 11.56 -0.02 16.18
CA ARG A 9 10.21 -0.35 16.67
C ARG A 9 9.18 0.71 16.29
N LEU A 10 9.52 1.99 16.36
CA LEU A 10 8.63 3.07 15.92
C LEU A 10 8.34 2.96 14.41
N ALA A 11 9.36 2.71 13.59
CA ALA A 11 9.19 2.52 12.16
C ALA A 11 8.29 1.31 11.86
N GLY A 12 8.52 0.19 12.54
CA GLY A 12 7.70 -1.00 12.42
C GLY A 12 6.24 -0.76 12.84
N LEU A 13 6.02 -0.08 13.96
CA LEU A 13 4.68 0.24 14.46
C LEU A 13 3.90 1.11 13.46
N LEU A 14 4.53 2.17 12.93
CA LEU A 14 3.91 3.02 11.91
C LEU A 14 3.60 2.24 10.64
N TYR A 15 4.50 1.33 10.23
CA TYR A 15 4.30 0.48 9.07
C TYR A 15 3.10 -0.46 9.27
N VAL A 16 3.02 -1.14 10.42
CA VAL A 16 1.88 -2.01 10.77
C VAL A 16 0.58 -1.21 10.80
N LEU A 17 0.56 -0.03 11.42
CA LEU A 17 -0.65 0.82 11.49
C LEU A 17 -1.09 1.27 10.10
N ALA A 18 -0.17 1.76 9.27
CA ALA A 18 -0.49 2.16 7.90
C ALA A 18 -1.05 1.01 7.07
N SER A 19 -0.42 -0.18 7.17
CA SER A 19 -0.89 -1.39 6.48
C SER A 19 -2.25 -1.87 6.99
N ALA A 20 -2.47 -1.89 8.30
CA ALA A 20 -3.73 -2.33 8.89
C ALA A 20 -4.92 -1.45 8.47
N VAL A 21 -4.71 -0.12 8.43
CA VAL A 21 -5.73 0.82 7.95
C VAL A 21 -5.97 0.66 6.45
N GLY A 22 -4.89 0.45 5.66
CA GLY A 22 -4.99 0.23 4.22
C GLY A 22 -5.74 -1.05 3.84
N ILE A 23 -5.56 -2.14 4.60
CA ILE A 23 -6.23 -3.44 4.37
C ILE A 23 -7.77 -3.30 4.38
N VAL A 24 -8.33 -2.42 5.19
CA VAL A 24 -9.79 -2.19 5.23
C VAL A 24 -10.30 -1.82 3.84
N ARG A 25 -9.67 -0.86 3.17
CA ARG A 25 -10.11 -0.45 1.82
C ARG A 25 -9.66 -1.42 0.73
N LEU A 26 -8.46 -1.98 0.82
CA LEU A 26 -7.89 -2.83 -0.22
C LEU A 26 -8.53 -4.22 -0.28
N LEU A 27 -8.91 -4.79 0.85
CA LEU A 27 -9.44 -6.16 0.91
C LEU A 27 -10.88 -6.22 1.43
N TYR A 28 -11.18 -5.60 2.58
CA TYR A 28 -12.47 -5.79 3.23
C TYR A 28 -13.62 -5.15 2.43
N ILE A 29 -13.47 -3.89 1.99
CA ILE A 29 -14.51 -3.18 1.24
C ILE A 29 -14.82 -3.86 -0.11
N PRO A 30 -13.83 -4.19 -0.99
CA PRO A 30 -14.11 -4.85 -2.23
C PRO A 30 -14.81 -6.20 -2.05
N ASN A 31 -14.32 -7.03 -1.14
CA ASN A 31 -14.90 -8.35 -0.88
C ASN A 31 -16.32 -8.30 -0.29
N THR A 32 -16.69 -7.19 0.36
CA THR A 32 -18.00 -7.07 1.00
C THR A 32 -19.04 -6.39 0.11
N LEU A 33 -18.65 -5.39 -0.68
CA LEU A 33 -19.58 -4.51 -1.38
C LEU A 33 -19.56 -4.67 -2.89
N ILE A 34 -18.45 -5.12 -3.50
CA ILE A 34 -18.32 -5.19 -4.96
C ILE A 34 -18.77 -6.56 -5.46
N VAL A 35 -19.78 -6.56 -6.33
CA VAL A 35 -20.23 -7.76 -7.05
C VAL A 35 -19.62 -7.73 -8.46
N HIS A 36 -18.75 -8.72 -8.74
CA HIS A 36 -18.07 -8.80 -10.02
C HIS A 36 -19.08 -9.02 -11.16
N GLY A 37 -19.00 -8.16 -12.19
CA GLY A 37 -19.90 -8.23 -13.36
C GLY A 37 -21.27 -7.57 -13.17
N ASP A 38 -21.67 -7.19 -11.94
CA ASP A 38 -22.96 -6.57 -11.67
C ASP A 38 -22.81 -5.16 -11.05
N ALA A 39 -22.98 -4.14 -11.90
CA ALA A 39 -22.90 -2.75 -11.49
C ALA A 39 -24.06 -2.33 -10.59
N THR A 40 -25.27 -2.84 -10.86
CA THR A 40 -26.48 -2.49 -10.10
C THR A 40 -26.45 -3.09 -8.70
N ALA A 41 -26.05 -4.35 -8.56
CA ALA A 41 -25.88 -4.97 -7.26
C ALA A 41 -24.77 -4.25 -6.45
N THR A 42 -23.65 -3.89 -7.10
CA THR A 42 -22.57 -3.14 -6.45
C THR A 42 -23.05 -1.77 -5.95
N ALA A 43 -23.73 -0.98 -6.78
CA ALA A 43 -24.28 0.32 -6.40
C ALA A 43 -25.30 0.19 -5.26
N SER A 44 -26.17 -0.81 -5.31
CA SER A 44 -27.13 -1.11 -4.25
C SER A 44 -26.48 -1.49 -2.93
N ASN A 45 -25.43 -2.30 -2.96
CA ASN A 45 -24.65 -2.67 -1.77
C ASN A 45 -23.94 -1.46 -1.15
N ILE A 46 -23.36 -0.58 -1.97
CA ILE A 46 -22.72 0.66 -1.50
C ILE A 46 -23.74 1.54 -0.79
N LEU A 47 -24.94 1.70 -1.34
CA LEU A 47 -26.01 2.48 -0.71
C LEU A 47 -26.52 1.84 0.59
N ALA A 48 -26.74 0.53 0.58
CA ALA A 48 -27.21 -0.19 1.77
C ALA A 48 -26.20 -0.14 2.91
N HIS A 49 -24.90 -0.02 2.60
CA HIS A 49 -23.81 0.02 3.56
C HIS A 49 -22.94 1.30 3.39
N GLU A 50 -23.60 2.44 3.14
CA GLU A 50 -22.92 3.70 2.85
C GLU A 50 -21.89 4.08 3.93
N SER A 51 -22.24 3.91 5.21
CA SER A 51 -21.32 4.22 6.32
C SER A 51 -20.04 3.36 6.25
N LEU A 52 -20.15 2.11 5.86
CA LEU A 52 -19.01 1.22 5.68
C LEU A 52 -18.14 1.68 4.51
N PHE A 53 -18.75 2.04 3.39
CA PHE A 53 -18.01 2.54 2.22
C PHE A 53 -17.27 3.85 2.54
N ARG A 54 -17.94 4.79 3.23
CA ARG A 54 -17.32 6.03 3.75
C ARG A 54 -16.18 5.75 4.71
N LEU A 55 -16.33 4.78 5.61
CA LEU A 55 -15.24 4.34 6.48
C LEU A 55 -14.05 3.85 5.66
N GLY A 56 -14.28 3.10 4.57
CA GLY A 56 -13.24 2.69 3.63
C GLY A 56 -12.48 3.87 3.03
N ILE A 57 -13.19 4.90 2.57
CA ILE A 57 -12.60 6.15 2.05
C ILE A 57 -11.72 6.82 3.12
N VAL A 58 -12.23 6.96 4.36
CA VAL A 58 -11.48 7.57 5.47
C VAL A 58 -10.26 6.72 5.83
N CYS A 59 -10.39 5.40 5.87
CA CYS A 59 -9.25 4.50 6.10
C CYS A 59 -8.18 4.65 5.02
N TYR A 60 -8.57 4.76 3.75
CA TYR A 60 -7.61 4.94 2.67
C TYR A 60 -6.89 6.30 2.76
N LEU A 61 -7.62 7.36 3.08
CA LEU A 61 -7.07 8.69 3.34
C LEU A 61 -6.06 8.69 4.49
N LEU A 62 -6.45 8.10 5.64
CA LEU A 62 -5.57 7.98 6.81
C LEU A 62 -4.35 7.07 6.50
N GLY A 63 -4.57 6.01 5.73
CA GLY A 63 -3.50 5.13 5.25
C GLY A 63 -2.45 5.91 4.47
N GLY A 64 -2.86 6.75 3.51
CA GLY A 64 -1.96 7.62 2.75
C GLY A 64 -1.19 8.61 3.63
N VAL A 65 -1.86 9.22 4.61
CA VAL A 65 -1.19 10.12 5.58
C VAL A 65 -0.18 9.37 6.44
N LEU A 66 -0.53 8.20 6.98
CA LEU A 66 0.40 7.38 7.76
C LEU A 66 1.58 6.89 6.91
N TRP A 67 1.29 6.51 5.65
CA TRP A 67 2.30 6.05 4.71
C TRP A 67 3.35 7.11 4.41
N LEU A 68 2.98 8.40 4.40
CA LEU A 68 3.95 9.48 4.27
C LEU A 68 5.09 9.37 5.29
N PHE A 69 4.78 8.97 6.52
CA PHE A 69 5.75 8.92 7.61
C PHE A 69 6.56 7.62 7.65
N VAL A 70 6.08 6.51 7.08
CA VAL A 70 6.78 5.21 7.12
C VAL A 70 8.18 5.30 6.50
N PRO A 71 8.36 5.72 5.22
CA PRO A 71 9.70 5.86 4.64
C PRO A 71 10.54 6.95 5.33
N LEU A 72 9.93 8.01 5.88
CA LEU A 72 10.65 9.06 6.60
C LEU A 72 11.27 8.56 7.91
N VAL A 73 10.56 7.72 8.66
CA VAL A 73 11.12 7.14 9.89
C VAL A 73 12.16 6.08 9.56
N LEU A 74 11.94 5.26 8.51
CA LEU A 74 12.94 4.32 8.00
C LEU A 74 14.20 5.05 7.49
N TYR A 75 14.06 6.21 6.84
CA TYR A 75 15.18 7.06 6.48
C TYR A 75 16.03 7.45 7.69
N ARG A 76 15.40 7.88 8.78
CA ARG A 76 16.12 8.22 10.03
C ARG A 76 16.84 7.03 10.65
N LEU A 77 16.37 5.81 10.41
CA LEU A 77 16.99 4.58 10.86
C LEU A 77 18.17 4.18 9.97
N LEU A 78 18.03 4.34 8.66
CA LEU A 78 18.90 3.71 7.65
C LEU A 78 19.88 4.69 6.96
N LYS A 79 19.68 6.01 7.04
CA LYS A 79 20.54 7.00 6.35
C LYS A 79 22.03 6.93 6.73
N GLY A 80 22.36 6.37 7.90
CA GLY A 80 23.74 6.13 8.30
C GLY A 80 24.40 4.94 7.61
N VAL A 81 23.63 4.11 6.88
CA VAL A 81 24.13 3.00 6.05
C VAL A 81 24.52 3.53 4.68
N ASP A 82 23.59 4.26 4.05
CA ASP A 82 23.76 4.88 2.73
C ASP A 82 22.70 5.97 2.60
N GLY A 83 23.13 7.24 2.62
CA GLY A 83 22.23 8.39 2.65
C GLY A 83 21.45 8.59 1.35
N ASP A 84 22.11 8.37 0.21
CA ASP A 84 21.51 8.57 -1.12
C ASP A 84 20.48 7.48 -1.40
N LEU A 85 20.80 6.24 -1.06
CA LEU A 85 19.88 5.12 -1.18
C LEU A 85 18.67 5.27 -0.23
N ALA A 86 18.88 5.81 0.98
CA ALA A 86 17.81 6.11 1.91
C ALA A 86 16.91 7.26 1.40
N MET A 87 17.47 8.26 0.72
CA MET A 87 16.70 9.32 0.09
C MET A 87 15.86 8.77 -1.08
N LEU A 88 16.46 7.93 -1.94
CA LEU A 88 15.73 7.27 -3.02
C LEU A 88 14.54 6.45 -2.48
N MET A 89 14.72 5.73 -1.37
CA MET A 89 13.64 5.02 -0.69
C MET A 89 12.49 5.96 -0.28
N VAL A 90 12.79 7.16 0.23
CA VAL A 90 11.74 8.14 0.58
C VAL A 90 11.04 8.68 -0.65
N ILE A 91 11.78 9.00 -1.71
CA ILE A 91 11.19 9.50 -2.96
C ILE A 91 10.21 8.47 -3.52
N LEU A 92 10.64 7.23 -3.68
CA LEU A 92 9.81 6.15 -4.25
C LEU A 92 8.69 5.71 -3.30
N GLY A 93 8.95 5.69 -1.99
CA GLY A 93 8.01 5.20 -0.99
C GLY A 93 6.98 6.24 -0.53
N SER A 94 7.33 7.52 -0.49
CA SER A 94 6.40 8.57 -0.03
C SER A 94 6.00 9.50 -1.16
N LEU A 95 6.97 10.17 -1.79
CA LEU A 95 6.67 11.25 -2.73
C LEU A 95 5.89 10.76 -3.95
N MET A 96 6.20 9.58 -4.46
CA MET A 96 5.52 9.01 -5.64
C MET A 96 4.20 8.33 -5.30
N GLN A 97 4.11 7.66 -4.14
CA GLN A 97 2.91 6.87 -3.78
C GLN A 97 1.79 7.72 -3.18
N VAL A 98 2.12 8.65 -2.26
CA VAL A 98 1.10 9.36 -1.48
C VAL A 98 0.12 10.16 -2.36
N PRO A 99 0.52 10.87 -3.42
CA PRO A 99 -0.43 11.52 -4.32
C PRO A 99 -1.45 10.56 -4.92
N LEU A 100 -1.06 9.32 -5.26
CA LEU A 100 -1.96 8.33 -5.84
C LEU A 100 -3.02 7.85 -4.85
N PHE A 101 -2.70 7.77 -3.55
CA PHE A 101 -3.72 7.51 -2.53
C PHE A 101 -4.82 8.56 -2.53
N PHE A 102 -4.48 9.85 -2.66
CA PHE A 102 -5.48 10.92 -2.71
C PHE A 102 -6.30 10.90 -4.00
N VAL A 103 -5.70 10.56 -5.13
CA VAL A 103 -6.45 10.37 -6.40
C VAL A 103 -7.45 9.22 -6.24
N ASN A 104 -7.06 8.11 -5.61
CA ASN A 104 -7.98 6.99 -5.33
C ASN A 104 -9.13 7.37 -4.39
N VAL A 105 -8.91 8.24 -3.40
CA VAL A 105 -9.99 8.78 -2.57
C VAL A 105 -11.01 9.53 -3.43
N VAL A 106 -10.56 10.29 -4.43
CA VAL A 106 -11.46 11.02 -5.34
C VAL A 106 -12.29 10.06 -6.20
N THR A 107 -11.70 8.97 -6.70
CA THR A 107 -12.46 7.96 -7.47
C THR A 107 -13.53 7.26 -6.62
N ASP A 108 -13.23 6.91 -5.37
CA ASP A 108 -14.22 6.35 -4.45
C ASP A 108 -15.33 7.36 -4.11
N ALA A 109 -14.97 8.62 -3.87
CA ALA A 109 -15.96 9.68 -3.62
C ALA A 109 -16.89 9.88 -4.84
N ALA A 110 -16.34 9.83 -6.07
CA ALA A 110 -17.13 9.89 -7.29
C ALA A 110 -18.08 8.68 -7.40
N ALA A 111 -17.61 7.47 -7.14
CA ALA A 111 -18.47 6.28 -7.13
C ALA A 111 -19.63 6.45 -6.15
N LEU A 112 -19.39 6.98 -4.95
CA LEU A 112 -20.44 7.25 -3.97
C LEU A 112 -21.43 8.31 -4.41
N LEU A 113 -20.97 9.38 -5.07
CA LEU A 113 -21.85 10.43 -5.60
C LEU A 113 -22.83 9.87 -6.63
N PHE A 114 -22.36 9.03 -7.56
CA PHE A 114 -23.22 8.38 -8.55
C PHE A 114 -24.18 7.36 -7.91
N ALA A 115 -23.75 6.65 -6.88
CA ALA A 115 -24.63 5.72 -6.16
C ALA A 115 -25.78 6.45 -5.44
N ARG A 116 -25.54 7.63 -4.87
CA ARG A 116 -26.50 8.37 -4.00
C ARG A 116 -27.60 9.13 -4.75
N ASP A 117 -27.65 9.08 -6.05
CA ASP A 117 -28.71 9.78 -6.84
C ASP A 117 -28.79 11.29 -6.51
N ALA A 118 -27.65 11.99 -6.61
CA ALA A 118 -27.62 13.43 -6.36
C ALA A 118 -28.43 14.19 -7.44
N ASP A 119 -29.16 15.25 -7.05
CA ASP A 119 -30.10 15.99 -7.91
C ASP A 119 -29.51 16.40 -9.26
N PHE A 120 -28.24 16.85 -9.27
CA PHE A 120 -27.55 17.25 -10.51
C PHE A 120 -27.22 16.08 -11.45
N LEU A 121 -27.37 14.83 -10.98
CA LEU A 121 -27.20 13.60 -11.79
C LEU A 121 -28.51 13.08 -12.39
N SER A 122 -29.63 13.80 -12.20
CA SER A 122 -30.96 13.44 -12.71
C SER A 122 -31.05 13.32 -14.24
N VAL A 123 -30.05 13.84 -14.95
CA VAL A 123 -29.89 13.67 -16.42
C VAL A 123 -29.51 12.25 -16.81
N PHE A 124 -29.01 11.45 -15.90
CA PHE A 124 -28.64 10.05 -16.09
C PHE A 124 -29.72 9.15 -15.50
N ASP A 125 -30.13 8.13 -16.22
CA ASP A 125 -30.99 7.09 -15.67
C ASP A 125 -30.23 6.22 -14.65
N LYS A 126 -30.96 5.38 -13.90
CA LYS A 126 -30.36 4.53 -12.87
C LYS A 126 -29.29 3.60 -13.42
N THR A 127 -29.53 3.00 -14.59
CA THR A 127 -28.58 2.05 -15.20
C THR A 127 -27.27 2.75 -15.59
N GLN A 128 -27.39 3.97 -16.13
CA GLN A 128 -26.22 4.79 -16.46
C GLN A 128 -25.42 5.17 -15.20
N ARG A 129 -26.11 5.58 -14.13
CA ARG A 129 -25.44 5.90 -12.86
C ARG A 129 -24.73 4.67 -12.24
N ASP A 130 -25.37 3.51 -12.25
CA ASP A 130 -24.77 2.27 -11.78
C ASP A 130 -23.50 1.89 -12.61
N ALA A 131 -23.55 2.15 -13.93
CA ALA A 131 -22.40 1.97 -14.80
C ALA A 131 -21.24 2.92 -14.43
N PHE A 132 -21.54 4.19 -14.09
CA PHE A 132 -20.53 5.15 -13.61
C PHE A 132 -19.95 4.74 -12.27
N VAL A 133 -20.74 4.21 -11.33
CA VAL A 133 -20.22 3.62 -10.08
C VAL A 133 -19.16 2.58 -10.42
N ARG A 134 -19.47 1.64 -11.31
CA ARG A 134 -18.53 0.60 -11.73
C ARG A 134 -17.30 1.17 -12.42
N LEU A 135 -17.45 2.18 -13.26
CA LEU A 135 -16.33 2.86 -13.92
C LEU A 135 -15.33 3.43 -12.90
N PHE A 136 -15.83 4.18 -11.90
CA PHE A 136 -14.95 4.79 -10.90
C PHE A 136 -14.26 3.76 -10.00
N LEU A 137 -14.95 2.66 -9.65
CA LEU A 137 -14.32 1.55 -8.93
C LEU A 137 -13.26 0.84 -9.78
N ASN A 138 -13.48 0.70 -11.08
CA ASN A 138 -12.47 0.17 -12.00
C ASN A 138 -11.27 1.13 -12.12
N LEU A 139 -11.50 2.45 -12.20
CA LEU A 139 -10.41 3.44 -12.19
C LEU A 139 -9.59 3.38 -10.91
N HIS A 140 -10.22 3.18 -9.76
CA HIS A 140 -9.53 2.93 -8.50
C HIS A 140 -8.58 1.72 -8.62
N HIS A 141 -9.08 0.60 -9.13
CA HIS A 141 -8.27 -0.61 -9.33
C HIS A 141 -7.10 -0.37 -10.31
N GLN A 142 -7.33 0.34 -11.43
CA GLN A 142 -6.27 0.69 -12.37
C GLN A 142 -5.19 1.59 -11.76
N LEU A 143 -5.59 2.52 -10.87
CA LEU A 143 -4.66 3.35 -10.13
C LEU A 143 -3.85 2.54 -9.12
N ASP A 144 -4.45 1.54 -8.46
CA ASP A 144 -3.72 0.62 -7.60
C ASP A 144 -2.71 -0.20 -8.39
N LEU A 145 -3.09 -0.76 -9.55
CA LEU A 145 -2.16 -1.45 -10.46
C LEU A 145 -0.98 -0.57 -10.88
N ALA A 146 -1.24 0.71 -11.20
CA ALA A 146 -0.19 1.65 -11.52
C ALA A 146 0.71 1.96 -10.30
N ASN A 147 0.12 2.08 -9.10
CA ASN A 147 0.85 2.37 -7.88
C ASN A 147 1.70 1.16 -7.41
N MET A 148 1.34 -0.06 -7.78
CA MET A 148 2.13 -1.27 -7.49
C MET A 148 3.57 -1.17 -8.03
N ILE A 149 3.82 -0.39 -9.10
CA ILE A 149 5.19 -0.07 -9.55
C ILE A 149 5.97 0.57 -8.40
N PHE A 150 5.39 1.54 -7.72
CA PHE A 150 6.05 2.24 -6.61
C PHE A 150 6.02 1.42 -5.32
N TRP A 151 5.00 0.56 -5.11
CA TRP A 151 5.01 -0.43 -4.02
C TRP A 151 6.17 -1.42 -4.16
N GLY A 152 6.57 -1.73 -5.40
CA GLY A 152 7.77 -2.52 -5.66
C GLY A 152 9.05 -1.69 -5.56
N LEU A 153 9.15 -0.62 -6.34
CA LEU A 153 10.41 0.10 -6.53
C LEU A 153 11.02 0.66 -5.23
N TRP A 154 10.22 1.07 -4.24
CA TRP A 154 10.75 1.55 -2.96
C TRP A 154 11.36 0.42 -2.10
N LEU A 155 10.93 -0.84 -2.33
CA LEU A 155 11.47 -2.00 -1.63
C LEU A 155 12.90 -2.33 -2.08
N LEU A 156 13.29 -1.96 -3.29
CA LEU A 156 14.65 -2.18 -3.77
C LEU A 156 15.68 -1.41 -2.92
N PRO A 157 15.64 -0.08 -2.79
CA PRO A 157 16.55 0.64 -1.91
C PRO A 157 16.36 0.24 -0.44
N PHE A 158 15.12 -0.02 0.02
CA PHE A 158 14.88 -0.48 1.38
C PHE A 158 15.55 -1.83 1.65
N GLY A 159 15.38 -2.81 0.78
CA GLY A 159 16.00 -4.14 0.91
C GLY A 159 17.53 -4.08 0.89
N LEU A 160 18.11 -3.27 -0.01
CA LEU A 160 19.56 -3.06 -0.07
C LEU A 160 20.11 -2.40 1.21
N LEU A 161 19.40 -1.40 1.75
CA LEU A 161 19.74 -0.77 3.03
C LEU A 161 19.68 -1.76 4.18
N VAL A 162 18.61 -2.57 4.27
CA VAL A 162 18.48 -3.63 5.28
C VAL A 162 19.63 -4.62 5.16
N TYR A 163 19.95 -5.10 3.95
CA TYR A 163 21.03 -6.04 3.70
C TYR A 163 22.40 -5.51 4.15
N ARG A 164 22.67 -4.21 3.88
CA ARG A 164 23.94 -3.55 4.23
C ARG A 164 24.02 -3.10 5.69
N SER A 165 22.89 -2.95 6.39
CA SER A 165 22.81 -2.30 7.72
C SER A 165 23.57 -2.99 8.83
N ARG A 166 23.81 -4.30 8.74
CA ARG A 166 24.43 -5.17 9.77
C ARG A 166 23.68 -5.24 11.11
N PHE A 167 22.71 -4.37 11.37
CA PHE A 167 21.86 -4.37 12.56
C PHE A 167 20.47 -4.98 12.33
N LEU A 168 20.10 -5.23 11.07
CA LEU A 168 18.95 -6.02 10.67
C LEU A 168 19.39 -7.31 9.99
N PRO A 169 18.59 -8.39 10.04
CA PRO A 169 18.93 -9.65 9.35
C PRO A 169 18.98 -9.48 7.83
N ARG A 170 20.05 -9.97 7.22
CA ARG A 170 20.24 -9.86 5.77
C ARG A 170 19.16 -10.55 4.94
N PHE A 171 18.57 -11.65 5.46
CA PHE A 171 17.52 -12.36 4.74
C PHE A 171 16.28 -11.49 4.50
N LEU A 172 15.95 -10.57 5.44
CA LEU A 172 14.87 -9.61 5.24
C LEU A 172 15.15 -8.69 4.06
N GLY A 173 16.40 -8.23 3.93
CA GLY A 173 16.81 -7.39 2.79
C GLY A 173 16.68 -8.11 1.46
N VAL A 174 17.09 -9.39 1.39
CA VAL A 174 16.92 -10.23 0.19
C VAL A 174 15.44 -10.43 -0.13
N TRP A 175 14.63 -10.72 0.89
CA TRP A 175 13.19 -10.94 0.71
C TRP A 175 12.48 -9.68 0.20
N LEU A 176 12.81 -8.49 0.72
CA LEU A 176 12.28 -7.21 0.24
C LEU A 176 12.67 -6.95 -1.22
N VAL A 177 13.91 -7.28 -1.62
CA VAL A 177 14.32 -7.17 -3.04
C VAL A 177 13.50 -8.11 -3.92
N MET A 178 13.25 -9.35 -3.49
CA MET A 178 12.35 -10.25 -4.22
C MET A 178 10.92 -9.72 -4.28
N ALA A 179 10.41 -9.14 -3.19
CA ALA A 179 9.08 -8.54 -3.15
C ALA A 179 8.97 -7.34 -4.11
N CYS A 180 10.05 -6.58 -4.32
CA CYS A 180 10.09 -5.55 -5.38
C CYS A 180 9.69 -6.14 -6.74
N PHE A 181 10.34 -7.22 -7.17
CA PHE A 181 10.03 -7.84 -8.46
C PHE A 181 8.65 -8.48 -8.51
N ALA A 182 8.14 -8.99 -7.39
CA ALA A 182 6.78 -9.50 -7.29
C ALA A 182 5.73 -8.41 -7.54
N TRP A 183 5.88 -7.23 -6.92
CA TRP A 183 4.99 -6.08 -7.16
C TRP A 183 5.08 -5.56 -8.60
N LEU A 184 6.28 -5.49 -9.18
CA LEU A 184 6.45 -5.12 -10.59
C LEU A 184 5.76 -6.13 -11.52
N ALA A 185 5.92 -7.43 -11.25
CA ALA A 185 5.24 -8.48 -12.03
C ALA A 185 3.71 -8.31 -11.96
N LEU A 186 3.14 -8.05 -10.77
CA LEU A 186 1.71 -7.79 -10.60
C LEU A 186 1.24 -6.59 -11.40
N SER A 187 1.93 -5.45 -11.30
CA SER A 187 1.58 -4.25 -12.05
C SER A 187 1.61 -4.49 -13.57
N PHE A 188 2.70 -5.04 -14.09
CA PHE A 188 2.81 -5.29 -15.52
C PHE A 188 1.83 -6.35 -16.02
N THR A 189 1.58 -7.39 -15.23
CA THR A 189 0.60 -8.42 -15.62
C THR A 189 -0.82 -7.83 -15.68
N GLY A 190 -1.22 -7.02 -14.69
CA GLY A 190 -2.55 -6.39 -14.69
C GLY A 190 -2.81 -5.52 -15.91
N PHE A 191 -1.79 -4.82 -16.45
CA PHE A 191 -1.94 -4.02 -17.65
C PHE A 191 -1.76 -4.78 -18.96
N LEU A 192 -0.78 -5.68 -19.05
CA LEU A 192 -0.40 -6.32 -20.31
C LEU A 192 -1.07 -7.68 -20.51
N LEU A 193 -1.38 -8.37 -19.44
CA LEU A 193 -1.88 -9.75 -19.45
C LEU A 193 -2.99 -9.94 -18.40
N PRO A 194 -4.07 -9.15 -18.42
CA PRO A 194 -5.09 -9.14 -17.34
C PRO A 194 -5.72 -10.52 -17.08
N ALA A 195 -5.76 -11.40 -18.07
CA ALA A 195 -6.24 -12.78 -17.89
C ALA A 195 -5.38 -13.63 -16.91
N TYR A 196 -4.16 -13.21 -16.63
CA TYR A 196 -3.23 -13.90 -15.71
C TYR A 196 -3.07 -13.18 -14.37
N GLU A 197 -3.78 -12.07 -14.12
CA GLU A 197 -3.65 -11.25 -12.91
C GLU A 197 -3.83 -12.08 -11.64
N ASP A 198 -4.93 -12.84 -11.53
CA ASP A 198 -5.22 -13.68 -10.37
C ASP A 198 -4.16 -14.79 -10.16
N THR A 199 -3.65 -15.36 -11.26
CA THR A 199 -2.61 -16.39 -11.21
C THR A 199 -1.31 -15.81 -10.67
N VAL A 200 -0.88 -14.67 -11.21
CA VAL A 200 0.35 -13.99 -10.77
C VAL A 200 0.19 -13.48 -9.35
N TYR A 201 -0.98 -12.94 -8.99
CA TYR A 201 -1.30 -12.58 -7.61
C TYR A 201 -1.09 -13.75 -6.65
N THR A 202 -1.65 -14.92 -6.94
CA THR A 202 -1.53 -16.10 -6.08
C THR A 202 -0.07 -16.57 -5.94
N ILE A 203 0.69 -16.59 -7.03
CA ILE A 203 2.08 -17.05 -7.03
C ILE A 203 3.00 -16.06 -6.27
N THR A 204 2.73 -14.76 -6.35
CA THR A 204 3.57 -13.73 -5.72
C THR A 204 3.30 -13.52 -4.23
N GLN A 205 2.15 -13.97 -3.70
CA GLN A 205 1.78 -13.79 -2.29
C GLN A 205 2.87 -14.20 -1.28
N PRO A 206 3.51 -15.39 -1.39
CA PRO A 206 4.56 -15.77 -0.45
C PRO A 206 5.75 -14.81 -0.47
N VAL A 207 6.03 -14.21 -1.63
CA VAL A 207 7.14 -13.27 -1.79
C VAL A 207 6.79 -11.90 -1.20
N VAL A 208 5.59 -11.40 -1.44
CA VAL A 208 5.08 -10.14 -0.90
C VAL A 208 4.99 -10.17 0.63
N LEU A 209 4.74 -11.33 1.24
CA LEU A 209 4.79 -11.50 2.71
C LEU A 209 6.13 -11.09 3.34
N GLY A 210 7.20 -10.93 2.57
CA GLY A 210 8.48 -10.39 3.04
C GLY A 210 8.36 -9.01 3.68
N GLU A 211 7.44 -8.17 3.20
CA GLU A 211 7.14 -6.87 3.81
C GLU A 211 6.49 -7.05 5.19
N VAL A 212 5.49 -7.94 5.30
CA VAL A 212 4.81 -8.24 6.56
C VAL A 212 5.80 -8.76 7.60
N VAL A 213 6.65 -9.70 7.20
CA VAL A 213 7.69 -10.24 8.08
C VAL A 213 8.66 -9.15 8.51
N THR A 214 9.05 -8.24 7.60
CA THR A 214 9.97 -7.14 7.93
C THR A 214 9.34 -6.15 8.89
N MET A 215 8.11 -5.71 8.70
CA MET A 215 7.45 -4.78 9.63
C MET A 215 7.23 -5.41 11.01
N LEU A 216 6.85 -6.68 11.09
CA LEU A 216 6.71 -7.41 12.35
C LEU A 216 8.08 -7.59 13.04
N TRP A 217 9.13 -7.89 12.28
CA TRP A 217 10.49 -7.93 12.82
C TRP A 217 10.88 -6.61 13.45
N LEU A 218 10.65 -5.50 12.76
CA LEU A 218 10.97 -4.17 13.28
C LEU A 218 10.23 -3.87 14.60
N VAL A 219 8.95 -4.25 14.71
CA VAL A 219 8.17 -4.06 15.95
C VAL A 219 8.67 -4.93 17.10
N ILE A 220 8.80 -6.23 16.86
CA ILE A 220 9.03 -7.23 17.90
C ILE A 220 10.50 -7.26 18.30
N MET A 221 11.37 -7.45 17.31
CA MET A 221 12.81 -7.64 17.53
C MET A 221 13.58 -6.32 17.57
N GLY A 222 13.10 -5.30 16.83
CA GLY A 222 13.83 -4.06 16.66
C GLY A 222 15.11 -4.22 15.85
N ALA A 223 16.14 -3.44 16.20
CA ALA A 223 17.46 -3.49 15.60
C ALA A 223 18.49 -4.01 16.62
N LYS A 224 19.42 -4.87 16.17
CA LYS A 224 20.54 -5.35 17.00
C LYS A 224 21.47 -4.18 17.36
N GLU A 225 21.90 -4.11 18.59
CA GLU A 225 22.92 -3.15 19.01
C GLU A 225 24.25 -3.48 18.33
N GLN A 226 24.82 -2.52 17.61
CA GLN A 226 26.21 -2.63 17.18
C GLN A 226 27.09 -2.38 18.39
N ARG A 227 27.72 -3.43 18.94
CA ARG A 227 28.86 -3.25 19.83
C ARG A 227 29.98 -2.67 18.97
N PHE A 228 30.20 -1.36 19.06
CA PHE A 228 31.49 -0.82 18.62
C PHE A 228 32.53 -1.50 19.50
N ALA A 229 33.36 -2.37 18.90
CA ALA A 229 34.59 -2.78 19.51
C ALA A 229 35.35 -1.47 19.78
N ALA A 230 35.54 -1.11 21.06
CA ALA A 230 36.41 -0.04 21.43
C ALA A 230 37.76 -0.42 20.81
N ALA A 231 38.25 0.38 19.88
CA ALA A 231 39.60 0.27 19.40
C ALA A 231 40.49 0.62 20.56
N SER A 232 41.09 -0.43 21.13
CA SER A 232 42.20 -0.34 22.07
C SER A 232 43.48 0.06 21.37
#